data_b1fbf50c8c2b23b34411ee2d132875f9
#
_entry.id   b1fbf50c8c2b23b34411ee2d132875f9
#
_cell.length_a   1.000
_cell.length_b   1.000
_cell.length_c   1.000
_cell.angle_alpha   90.00
_cell.angle_beta   90.00
_cell.angle_gamma   90.00
#
_symmetry.space_group_name_H-M   'P 1'
#
loop_
_entity.id
_entity.type
_entity.pdbx_description
1 polymer ?
#
loop_
_entity_poly.entity_id
_entity_poly.type
_entity_poly.pdbx_seq_one_letter_code
_entity_poly.pdbx_strand_id
1 'polypeptide(L)'
;MRIILVILSFVLLSSHQVVAEKAPNENLYNDALLTIFSRKLYPQSEQPDYKLIYDTLITTLFFSIDKEIINYYGYPKQFESAKILGITREHEGSFDFNAEVQVTTFEHAHDPHYGKETMTFNISPFGVKTTSFQHEGDKLEQDINEFYKATLSDIKQSFNLNLESYPSYTYNQLQYQAEINNEFKSLFNIAEEIVSSILLPERKIPNKNVIDPVTFIKDNTGYILFKKSDGTNVNYKVQKKDGNWIVTEKNSKQGKKMDYKIPWYVWKKIKPTD
;
A
#
# COMPACT_ATOMS: atom_id res chain seq x y z
N MET A 1 34.07 1.77 5.06
CA MET A 1 35.06 2.01 6.14
C MET A 1 35.94 3.20 5.74
N ARG A 2 36.12 4.19 6.62
CA ARG A 2 36.82 5.48 6.44
C ARG A 2 35.99 6.52 5.65
N ILE A 3 35.43 7.45 6.34
CA ILE A 3 35.59 8.90 6.41
C ILE A 3 34.50 9.44 7.34
N ILE A 4 34.68 9.42 8.64
CA ILE A 4 34.06 10.32 9.62
C ILE A 4 35.01 10.33 10.82
N LEU A 5 36.05 11.14 10.76
CA LEU A 5 36.90 11.41 11.91
C LEU A 5 37.91 12.55 11.61
N VAL A 6 37.39 13.70 11.23
CA VAL A 6 38.19 14.93 11.20
C VAL A 6 37.28 16.14 11.36
N ILE A 7 36.67 16.36 12.50
CA ILE A 7 36.29 17.69 13.00
C ILE A 7 36.15 17.57 14.54
N LEU A 8 37.27 17.36 15.22
CA LEU A 8 37.34 17.57 16.65
C LEU A 8 38.80 17.76 17.08
N SER A 9 39.46 18.79 16.56
CA SER A 9 40.81 19.16 17.03
C SER A 9 41.13 20.56 16.54
N PHE A 10 40.53 21.57 17.09
CA PHE A 10 41.06 22.93 17.05
C PHE A 10 40.37 23.88 18.03
N VAL A 11 40.44 23.58 19.30
CA VAL A 11 40.29 24.60 20.34
C VAL A 11 41.03 24.14 21.58
N LEU A 12 42.34 24.32 21.60
CA LEU A 12 43.14 24.43 22.82
C LEU A 12 44.50 25.03 22.42
N LEU A 13 44.73 26.25 22.86
CA LEU A 13 45.98 26.91 23.16
C LEU A 13 45.93 28.37 22.77
N SER A 14 45.53 29.23 23.71
CA SER A 14 46.22 30.47 23.99
C SER A 14 45.73 31.05 25.33
N SER A 15 46.44 30.69 26.37
CA SER A 15 46.40 31.36 27.65
C SER A 15 47.11 32.72 27.52
N HIS A 16 46.33 33.80 27.50
CA HIS A 16 46.85 35.13 27.83
C HIS A 16 45.96 35.73 28.91
N GLN A 17 46.59 36.01 30.06
CA GLN A 17 45.97 36.78 31.14
C GLN A 17 45.56 38.15 30.61
N VAL A 18 44.31 38.51 30.74
CA VAL A 18 43.84 39.87 30.62
C VAL A 18 42.97 40.19 31.87
N VAL A 19 43.32 41.28 32.43
CA VAL A 19 42.76 41.98 33.60
C VAL A 19 41.22 41.92 33.63
N ALA A 20 40.63 41.66 34.80
CA ALA A 20 39.23 41.60 35.05
C ALA A 20 38.55 42.93 34.78
N GLU A 21 37.96 43.11 33.63
CA GLU A 21 36.93 44.09 33.33
C GLU A 21 35.56 43.40 33.56
N LYS A 22 34.68 44.12 34.28
CA LYS A 22 33.37 43.64 34.75
C LYS A 22 32.60 42.98 33.62
N ALA A 23 32.36 41.65 33.71
CA ALA A 23 31.65 40.87 32.72
C ALA A 23 30.30 41.51 32.34
N PRO A 24 30.02 41.80 31.07
CA PRO A 24 28.68 42.13 30.62
C PRO A 24 27.78 40.96 30.87
N ASN A 25 26.55 41.24 31.32
CA ASN A 25 25.50 40.30 31.70
C ASN A 25 25.37 39.18 30.67
N GLU A 26 25.78 37.95 31.03
CA GLU A 26 25.76 36.75 30.14
C GLU A 26 24.38 36.50 29.50
N ASN A 27 23.29 36.93 30.15
CA ASN A 27 21.95 36.82 29.61
C ASN A 27 21.72 37.75 28.39
N LEU A 28 22.36 38.90 28.32
CA LEU A 28 22.26 39.83 27.16
C LEU A 28 23.00 39.26 25.93
N TYR A 29 24.08 38.50 26.13
CA TYR A 29 24.86 37.92 25.03
C TYR A 29 24.16 36.70 24.44
N ASN A 30 23.54 35.90 25.28
CA ASN A 30 22.78 34.74 24.85
C ASN A 30 21.48 35.15 24.14
N ASP A 31 20.77 36.17 24.62
CA ASP A 31 19.59 36.73 23.94
C ASP A 31 19.94 37.37 22.59
N ALA A 32 21.08 38.05 22.50
CA ALA A 32 21.55 38.65 21.25
C ALA A 32 21.95 37.55 20.23
N LEU A 33 22.65 36.51 20.65
CA LEU A 33 23.01 35.36 19.80
C LEU A 33 21.77 34.59 19.35
N LEU A 34 20.84 34.30 20.23
CA LEU A 34 19.58 33.66 19.90
C LEU A 34 18.75 34.48 18.91
N THR A 35 18.75 35.81 19.09
CA THR A 35 18.05 36.75 18.18
C THR A 35 18.75 36.83 16.81
N ILE A 36 20.09 36.80 16.75
CA ILE A 36 20.87 36.80 15.50
C ILE A 36 20.70 35.44 14.77
N PHE A 37 20.73 34.34 15.49
CA PHE A 37 20.51 33.00 14.91
C PHE A 37 19.07 32.82 14.42
N SER A 38 18.08 33.27 15.19
CA SER A 38 16.68 33.24 14.76
C SER A 38 16.41 34.16 13.57
N ARG A 39 17.01 35.34 13.49
CA ARG A 39 16.89 36.27 12.33
C ARG A 39 17.61 35.75 11.08
N LYS A 40 18.68 34.96 11.22
CA LYS A 40 19.41 34.39 10.07
C LYS A 40 18.76 33.16 9.53
N LEU A 41 18.04 32.40 10.36
CA LEU A 41 17.29 31.19 9.95
C LEU A 41 15.86 31.50 9.48
N TYR A 42 15.27 32.61 9.97
CA TYR A 42 13.91 33.01 9.60
C TYR A 42 13.88 34.53 9.42
N PRO A 43 13.94 35.06 8.18
CA PRO A 43 13.68 36.47 7.92
C PRO A 43 12.28 36.81 8.45
N GLN A 44 12.19 37.82 9.34
CA GLN A 44 10.98 38.20 10.09
C GLN A 44 9.82 38.76 9.23
N SER A 45 9.87 38.66 7.91
CA SER A 45 8.85 39.20 7.02
C SER A 45 8.01 38.17 6.31
N GLU A 46 8.36 36.88 6.37
CA GLU A 46 7.57 35.83 5.71
C GLU A 46 6.98 34.90 6.75
N GLN A 47 5.66 34.85 6.84
CA GLN A 47 4.99 33.79 7.57
C GLN A 47 5.41 32.45 6.95
N PRO A 48 5.63 31.39 7.77
CA PRO A 48 5.95 30.08 7.24
C PRO A 48 4.92 29.69 6.18
N ASP A 49 5.37 29.22 5.04
CA ASP A 49 4.47 28.62 4.06
C ASP A 49 3.92 27.30 4.63
N TYR A 50 2.78 27.38 5.29
CA TYR A 50 2.13 26.23 5.92
C TYR A 50 1.79 25.17 4.89
N LYS A 51 1.55 25.54 3.63
CA LYS A 51 1.32 24.58 2.57
C LYS A 51 2.58 23.78 2.28
N LEU A 52 3.73 24.42 2.19
CA LEU A 52 5.00 23.74 1.96
C LEU A 52 5.37 22.82 3.13
N ILE A 53 5.12 23.24 4.38
CA ILE A 53 5.32 22.40 5.57
C ILE A 53 4.40 21.18 5.51
N TYR A 54 3.14 21.38 5.18
CA TYR A 54 2.14 20.32 5.02
C TYR A 54 2.56 19.32 3.93
N ASP A 55 2.90 19.80 2.74
CA ASP A 55 3.32 18.98 1.61
C ASP A 55 4.61 18.19 1.94
N THR A 56 5.54 18.82 2.68
CA THR A 56 6.77 18.18 3.17
C THR A 56 6.46 17.05 4.14
N LEU A 57 5.54 17.25 5.08
CA LEU A 57 5.14 16.21 6.04
C LEU A 57 4.47 15.02 5.33
N ILE A 58 3.53 15.28 4.41
CA ILE A 58 2.91 14.21 3.60
C ILE A 58 3.98 13.45 2.81
N THR A 59 4.92 14.16 2.18
CA THR A 59 6.01 13.52 1.44
C THR A 59 6.89 12.66 2.35
N THR A 60 7.17 13.12 3.57
CA THR A 60 7.94 12.36 4.56
C THR A 60 7.20 11.08 5.00
N LEU A 61 5.89 11.13 5.10
CA LEU A 61 5.05 10.00 5.49
C LEU A 61 4.73 9.03 4.35
N PHE A 62 5.04 9.39 3.10
CA PHE A 62 4.64 8.64 1.90
C PHE A 62 4.95 7.14 2.00
N PHE A 63 6.20 6.78 2.33
CA PHE A 63 6.60 5.36 2.45
C PHE A 63 5.89 4.63 3.60
N SER A 64 5.57 5.33 4.69
CA SER A 64 4.81 4.74 5.79
C SER A 64 3.37 4.48 5.39
N ILE A 65 2.75 5.40 4.65
CA ILE A 65 1.40 5.25 4.09
C ILE A 65 1.37 4.08 3.12
N ASP A 66 2.28 4.06 2.13
CA ASP A 66 2.38 3.00 1.13
C ASP A 66 2.56 1.62 1.75
N LYS A 67 3.43 1.51 2.76
CA LYS A 67 3.64 0.27 3.51
C LYS A 67 2.35 -0.26 4.16
N GLU A 68 1.56 0.61 4.78
CA GLU A 68 0.32 0.16 5.43
C GLU A 68 -0.76 -0.20 4.40
N ILE A 69 -0.79 0.46 3.26
CA ILE A 69 -1.66 0.08 2.14
C ILE A 69 -1.27 -1.32 1.62
N ILE A 70 0.03 -1.59 1.41
CA ILE A 70 0.53 -2.91 1.02
C ILE A 70 0.19 -3.97 2.08
N ASN A 71 0.35 -3.66 3.36
CA ASN A 71 0.02 -4.58 4.45
C ASN A 71 -1.47 -4.97 4.44
N TYR A 72 -2.35 -4.02 4.16
CA TYR A 72 -3.80 -4.25 4.13
C TYR A 72 -4.26 -5.00 2.87
N TYR A 73 -3.87 -4.52 1.68
CA TYR A 73 -4.31 -5.10 0.41
C TYR A 73 -3.49 -6.32 -0.02
N GLY A 74 -2.28 -6.49 0.52
CA GLY A 74 -1.33 -7.54 0.11
C GLY A 74 -0.63 -7.26 -1.22
N TYR A 75 -0.76 -6.05 -1.77
CA TYR A 75 -0.08 -5.54 -2.95
C TYR A 75 -0.07 -4.01 -2.96
N PRO A 76 0.85 -3.36 -3.72
CA PRO A 76 0.86 -1.91 -3.87
C PRO A 76 -0.42 -1.43 -4.56
N LYS A 77 -1.22 -0.63 -3.87
CA LYS A 77 -2.40 0.03 -4.42
C LYS A 77 -2.18 1.52 -4.41
N GLN A 78 -2.46 2.19 -5.52
CA GLN A 78 -2.25 3.63 -5.65
C GLN A 78 -3.20 4.41 -4.75
N PHE A 79 -2.76 5.56 -4.30
CA PHE A 79 -3.58 6.46 -3.50
C PHE A 79 -3.39 7.93 -3.91
N GLU A 80 -4.37 8.74 -3.57
CA GLU A 80 -4.39 10.18 -3.80
C GLU A 80 -5.01 10.91 -2.61
N SER A 81 -5.12 12.23 -2.72
CA SER A 81 -5.87 13.07 -1.78
C SER A 81 -5.41 12.91 -0.32
N ALA A 82 -4.10 12.74 -0.10
CA ALA A 82 -3.56 12.64 1.25
C ALA A 82 -3.88 13.90 2.07
N LYS A 83 -4.51 13.71 3.23
CA LYS A 83 -4.92 14.77 4.15
C LYS A 83 -4.45 14.45 5.56
N ILE A 84 -3.88 15.45 6.22
CA ILE A 84 -3.63 15.39 7.65
C ILE A 84 -4.93 15.83 8.35
N LEU A 85 -5.55 14.94 9.11
CA LEU A 85 -6.77 15.21 9.86
C LEU A 85 -6.47 15.89 11.19
N GLY A 86 -5.31 15.56 11.78
CA GLY A 86 -4.86 16.16 13.03
C GLY A 86 -3.43 15.80 13.36
N ILE A 87 -2.80 16.67 14.16
CA ILE A 87 -1.49 16.40 14.76
C ILE A 87 -1.59 16.75 16.24
N THR A 88 -1.19 15.82 17.09
CA THR A 88 -1.10 16.05 18.54
C THR A 88 0.31 15.73 19.02
N ARG A 89 0.74 16.45 20.03
CA ARG A 89 1.98 16.14 20.76
C ARG A 89 1.64 15.17 21.88
N GLU A 90 2.43 14.11 22.05
CA GLU A 90 2.13 13.10 23.07
C GLU A 90 2.26 13.66 24.49
N HIS A 91 3.35 14.42 24.74
CA HIS A 91 3.58 15.11 26.01
C HIS A 91 4.14 16.51 25.76
N GLU A 92 3.83 17.47 26.63
CA GLU A 92 4.38 18.80 26.53
C GLU A 92 5.92 18.76 26.56
N GLY A 93 6.57 19.44 25.62
CA GLY A 93 8.02 19.45 25.45
C GLY A 93 8.64 18.23 24.79
N SER A 94 7.88 17.14 24.53
CA SER A 94 8.42 15.98 23.80
C SER A 94 8.54 16.27 22.29
N PHE A 95 9.38 15.48 21.62
CA PHE A 95 9.47 15.43 20.17
C PHE A 95 8.70 14.23 19.57
N ASP A 96 7.70 13.74 20.32
CA ASP A 96 6.81 12.67 19.91
C ASP A 96 5.46 13.23 19.52
N PHE A 97 5.04 12.98 18.29
CA PHE A 97 3.80 13.49 17.71
C PHE A 97 2.97 12.34 17.17
N ASN A 98 1.66 12.44 17.31
CA ASN A 98 0.72 11.55 16.63
C ASN A 98 0.06 12.35 15.51
N ALA A 99 0.26 11.89 14.27
CA ALA A 99 -0.35 12.46 13.07
C ALA A 99 -1.41 11.50 12.53
N GLU A 100 -2.64 11.97 12.43
CA GLU A 100 -3.72 11.24 11.78
C GLU A 100 -3.81 11.68 10.31
N VAL A 101 -3.68 10.71 9.40
CA VAL A 101 -3.64 10.94 7.95
C VAL A 101 -4.71 10.09 7.27
N GLN A 102 -5.40 10.69 6.31
CA GLN A 102 -6.38 10.01 5.47
C GLN A 102 -5.96 10.10 4.01
N VAL A 103 -6.08 8.99 3.29
CA VAL A 103 -5.86 8.91 1.84
C VAL A 103 -7.04 8.23 1.17
N THR A 104 -7.17 8.43 -0.14
CA THR A 104 -8.13 7.69 -0.97
C THR A 104 -7.36 6.74 -1.86
N THR A 105 -7.57 5.43 -1.71
CA THR A 105 -7.04 4.41 -2.63
C THR A 105 -7.97 4.20 -3.81
N PHE A 106 -7.39 3.82 -4.96
CA PHE A 106 -8.15 3.62 -6.19
C PHE A 106 -7.53 2.50 -7.03
N GLU A 107 -8.29 2.02 -8.02
CA GLU A 107 -7.78 1.10 -9.02
C GLU A 107 -7.06 1.84 -10.16
N HIS A 108 -6.59 1.12 -11.16
CA HIS A 108 -5.79 1.66 -12.25
C HIS A 108 -6.40 2.93 -12.88
N ALA A 109 -5.55 3.94 -13.08
CA ALA A 109 -5.89 5.20 -13.73
C ALA A 109 -7.04 5.98 -13.07
N HIS A 110 -7.08 6.00 -11.74
CA HIS A 110 -8.13 6.63 -10.93
C HIS A 110 -9.54 6.05 -11.14
N ASP A 111 -9.62 4.79 -11.56
CA ASP A 111 -10.90 4.10 -11.66
C ASP A 111 -11.39 3.68 -10.26
N PRO A 112 -12.70 3.70 -9.99
CA PRO A 112 -13.24 3.08 -8.80
C PRO A 112 -13.01 1.55 -8.88
N HIS A 113 -13.07 0.84 -7.79
CA HIS A 113 -13.63 1.24 -6.49
C HIS A 113 -12.64 2.02 -5.64
N TYR A 114 -13.17 2.84 -4.73
CA TYR A 114 -12.36 3.68 -3.86
C TYR A 114 -12.40 3.15 -2.43
N GLY A 115 -11.22 3.10 -1.80
CA GLY A 115 -11.07 2.92 -0.37
C GLY A 115 -10.69 4.23 0.28
N LYS A 116 -11.12 4.45 1.51
CA LYS A 116 -10.70 5.54 2.37
C LYS A 116 -9.90 4.95 3.52
N GLU A 117 -8.60 5.24 3.54
CA GLU A 117 -7.68 4.72 4.53
C GLU A 117 -7.34 5.80 5.54
N THR A 118 -7.65 5.58 6.81
CA THR A 118 -7.28 6.47 7.90
C THR A 118 -6.22 5.80 8.77
N MET A 119 -5.07 6.47 8.92
CA MET A 119 -3.91 5.96 9.61
C MET A 119 -3.44 6.93 10.67
N THR A 120 -3.01 6.42 11.82
CA THR A 120 -2.32 7.23 12.82
C THR A 120 -0.87 6.81 12.89
N PHE A 121 0.03 7.79 12.73
CA PHE A 121 1.47 7.62 12.83
C PHE A 121 2.00 8.29 14.08
N ASN A 122 2.75 7.56 14.89
CA ASN A 122 3.63 8.14 15.89
C ASN A 122 4.94 8.53 15.21
N ILE A 123 5.28 9.81 15.26
CA ILE A 123 6.47 10.41 14.64
C ILE A 123 7.39 10.86 15.76
N SER A 124 8.59 10.30 15.80
CA SER A 124 9.60 10.60 16.83
C SER A 124 10.99 10.75 16.18
N PRO A 125 12.01 11.20 16.94
CA PRO A 125 13.39 11.22 16.46
C PRO A 125 13.92 9.85 16.07
N PHE A 126 13.26 8.77 16.48
CA PHE A 126 13.64 7.39 16.17
C PHE A 126 12.95 6.85 14.90
N GLY A 127 12.07 7.62 14.30
CA GLY A 127 11.35 7.27 13.08
C GLY A 127 9.84 7.39 13.18
N VAL A 128 9.16 6.79 12.20
CA VAL A 128 7.70 6.77 12.06
C VAL A 128 7.20 5.36 12.34
N LYS A 129 6.19 5.26 13.22
CA LYS A 129 5.53 3.99 13.55
C LYS A 129 4.02 4.14 13.39
N THR A 130 3.40 3.25 12.66
CA THR A 130 1.93 3.18 12.56
C THR A 130 1.34 2.63 13.86
N THR A 131 0.35 3.32 14.40
CA THR A 131 -0.36 2.94 15.62
C THR A 131 -1.81 2.54 15.36
N SER A 132 -2.40 2.99 14.25
CA SER A 132 -3.76 2.65 13.85
C SER A 132 -3.88 2.65 12.33
N PHE A 133 -4.70 1.73 11.81
CA PHE A 133 -5.13 1.67 10.42
C PHE A 133 -6.62 1.32 10.38
N GLN A 134 -7.39 2.08 9.60
CA GLN A 134 -8.82 1.85 9.37
C GLN A 134 -9.11 1.98 7.88
N HIS A 135 -9.92 1.08 7.35
CA HIS A 135 -10.38 1.06 5.97
C HIS A 135 -11.89 1.23 5.91
N GLU A 136 -12.35 2.07 4.98
CA GLU A 136 -13.76 2.23 4.64
C GLU A 136 -13.89 2.16 3.11
N GLY A 137 -14.41 1.03 2.61
CA GLY A 137 -14.68 0.83 1.19
C GLY A 137 -15.99 1.51 0.75
N ASP A 138 -16.02 1.98 -0.49
CA ASP A 138 -17.23 2.47 -1.11
C ASP A 138 -18.26 1.35 -1.38
N LYS A 139 -19.48 1.72 -1.78
CA LYS A 139 -20.54 0.73 -2.08
C LYS A 139 -20.11 -0.22 -3.20
N LEU A 140 -19.34 0.24 -4.16
CA LEU A 140 -18.89 -0.59 -5.27
C LEU A 140 -17.88 -1.64 -4.82
N GLU A 141 -16.96 -1.29 -3.91
CA GLU A 141 -16.03 -2.24 -3.33
C GLU A 141 -16.76 -3.35 -2.56
N GLN A 142 -17.77 -2.98 -1.79
CA GLN A 142 -18.62 -3.95 -1.08
C GLN A 142 -19.31 -4.91 -2.07
N ASP A 143 -19.93 -4.38 -3.12
CA ASP A 143 -20.62 -5.16 -4.14
C ASP A 143 -19.66 -6.11 -4.88
N ILE A 144 -18.44 -5.66 -5.18
CA ILE A 144 -17.37 -6.48 -5.80
C ILE A 144 -16.97 -7.60 -4.86
N ASN A 145 -16.74 -7.31 -3.59
CA ASN A 145 -16.33 -8.31 -2.60
C ASN A 145 -17.42 -9.39 -2.40
N GLU A 146 -18.68 -9.00 -2.35
CA GLU A 146 -19.81 -9.93 -2.29
C GLU A 146 -19.88 -10.81 -3.55
N PHE A 147 -19.66 -10.22 -4.72
CA PHE A 147 -19.64 -10.94 -5.99
C PHE A 147 -18.51 -11.97 -6.04
N TYR A 148 -17.29 -11.60 -5.64
CA TYR A 148 -16.15 -12.53 -5.55
C TYR A 148 -16.45 -13.67 -4.58
N LYS A 149 -16.98 -13.36 -3.41
CA LYS A 149 -17.35 -14.35 -2.39
C LYS A 149 -18.39 -15.35 -2.91
N ALA A 150 -19.43 -14.84 -3.54
CA ALA A 150 -20.50 -15.69 -4.12
C ALA A 150 -19.96 -16.58 -5.26
N THR A 151 -19.13 -16.01 -6.14
CA THR A 151 -18.52 -16.76 -7.26
C THR A 151 -17.60 -17.87 -6.77
N LEU A 152 -16.70 -17.56 -5.83
CA LEU A 152 -15.80 -18.55 -5.24
C LEU A 152 -16.55 -19.64 -4.48
N SER A 153 -17.66 -19.29 -3.80
CA SER A 153 -18.52 -20.27 -3.15
C SER A 153 -19.12 -21.26 -4.15
N ASP A 154 -19.67 -20.76 -5.28
CA ASP A 154 -20.22 -21.61 -6.33
C ASP A 154 -19.15 -22.55 -6.94
N ILE A 155 -17.93 -22.05 -7.18
CA ILE A 155 -16.83 -22.86 -7.68
C ILE A 155 -16.43 -23.94 -6.65
N LYS A 156 -16.19 -23.55 -5.40
CA LYS A 156 -15.82 -24.50 -4.33
C LYS A 156 -16.85 -25.60 -4.15
N GLN A 157 -18.14 -25.26 -4.13
CA GLN A 157 -19.24 -26.22 -4.03
C GLN A 157 -19.28 -27.18 -5.23
N SER A 158 -19.09 -26.68 -6.45
CA SER A 158 -19.12 -27.50 -7.67
C SER A 158 -18.06 -28.62 -7.65
N PHE A 159 -16.91 -28.36 -7.05
CA PHE A 159 -15.80 -29.31 -6.98
C PHE A 159 -15.65 -29.99 -5.61
N ASN A 160 -16.55 -29.70 -4.66
CA ASN A 160 -16.48 -30.19 -3.27
C ASN A 160 -15.13 -29.89 -2.60
N LEU A 161 -14.65 -28.61 -2.75
CA LEU A 161 -13.37 -28.18 -2.22
C LEU A 161 -13.54 -27.54 -0.84
N ASN A 162 -12.80 -28.04 0.16
CA ASN A 162 -12.62 -27.37 1.43
C ASN A 162 -11.25 -26.70 1.44
N LEU A 163 -11.22 -25.36 1.30
CA LEU A 163 -10.01 -24.54 1.21
C LEU A 163 -9.88 -23.55 2.37
N GLU A 164 -10.57 -23.77 3.49
CA GLU A 164 -10.54 -22.87 4.65
C GLU A 164 -9.14 -22.72 5.27
N SER A 165 -8.35 -23.81 5.24
CA SER A 165 -6.99 -23.82 5.77
C SER A 165 -5.92 -23.41 4.76
N TYR A 166 -6.30 -23.00 3.53
CA TYR A 166 -5.39 -22.60 2.48
C TYR A 166 -5.29 -21.07 2.43
N PRO A 167 -4.11 -20.48 2.64
CA PRO A 167 -3.87 -19.10 2.25
C PRO A 167 -4.32 -18.84 0.82
N SER A 168 -5.00 -17.70 0.60
CA SER A 168 -5.52 -17.33 -0.71
C SER A 168 -4.86 -16.05 -1.21
N TYR A 169 -4.67 -15.97 -2.51
CA TYR A 169 -4.11 -14.83 -3.20
C TYR A 169 -5.05 -14.44 -4.34
N THR A 170 -5.49 -13.19 -4.36
CA THR A 170 -6.10 -12.59 -5.56
C THR A 170 -5.05 -12.49 -6.67
N TYR A 171 -5.44 -12.19 -7.89
CA TYR A 171 -4.51 -12.04 -9.01
C TYR A 171 -3.43 -10.98 -8.72
N ASN A 172 -3.83 -9.80 -8.24
CA ASN A 172 -2.89 -8.71 -7.92
C ASN A 172 -1.95 -9.07 -6.75
N GLN A 173 -2.46 -9.75 -5.72
CA GLN A 173 -1.63 -10.24 -4.62
C GLN A 173 -0.62 -11.28 -5.09
N LEU A 174 -1.03 -12.19 -5.96
CA LEU A 174 -0.14 -13.21 -6.50
C LEU A 174 0.93 -12.61 -7.42
N GLN A 175 0.55 -11.59 -8.21
CA GLN A 175 1.49 -10.83 -9.03
C GLN A 175 2.56 -10.19 -8.16
N TYR A 176 2.16 -9.46 -7.13
CA TYR A 176 3.09 -8.81 -6.23
C TYR A 176 3.99 -9.80 -5.50
N GLN A 177 3.45 -10.95 -5.05
CA GLN A 177 4.27 -12.01 -4.47
C GLN A 177 5.31 -12.54 -5.47
N ALA A 178 4.97 -12.68 -6.74
CA ALA A 178 5.91 -13.13 -7.78
C ALA A 178 7.01 -12.09 -8.10
N GLU A 179 6.74 -10.80 -7.89
CA GLU A 179 7.72 -9.72 -8.06
C GLU A 179 8.77 -9.71 -6.94
N ILE A 180 8.34 -9.95 -5.70
CA ILE A 180 9.22 -9.90 -4.51
C ILE A 180 9.79 -11.27 -4.11
N ASN A 181 9.20 -12.38 -4.58
CA ASN A 181 9.61 -13.74 -4.25
C ASN A 181 9.53 -14.67 -5.47
N ASN A 182 10.69 -15.10 -5.94
CA ASN A 182 10.81 -15.97 -7.12
C ASN A 182 10.02 -17.30 -7.00
N GLU A 183 9.73 -17.77 -5.79
CA GLU A 183 8.96 -19.01 -5.59
C GLU A 183 7.53 -18.92 -6.14
N PHE A 184 6.96 -17.71 -6.22
CA PHE A 184 5.62 -17.48 -6.76
C PHE A 184 5.60 -17.28 -8.28
N LYS A 185 6.75 -17.06 -8.91
CA LYS A 185 6.83 -16.67 -10.32
C LYS A 185 6.18 -17.67 -11.28
N SER A 186 6.48 -18.95 -11.12
CA SER A 186 5.85 -20.01 -11.95
C SER A 186 4.35 -20.15 -11.68
N LEU A 187 3.91 -19.89 -10.44
CA LEU A 187 2.49 -19.91 -10.07
C LEU A 187 1.73 -18.73 -10.69
N PHE A 188 2.31 -17.53 -10.63
CA PHE A 188 1.75 -16.35 -11.28
C PHE A 188 1.66 -16.51 -12.79
N ASN A 189 2.67 -17.07 -13.45
CA ASN A 189 2.64 -17.33 -14.90
C ASN A 189 1.45 -18.21 -15.30
N ILE A 190 1.06 -19.20 -14.48
CA ILE A 190 -0.14 -20.01 -14.72
C ILE A 190 -1.41 -19.14 -14.62
N ALA A 191 -1.51 -18.29 -13.60
CA ALA A 191 -2.67 -17.40 -13.43
C ALA A 191 -2.76 -16.36 -14.55
N GLU A 192 -1.62 -15.81 -14.99
CA GLU A 192 -1.55 -14.89 -16.13
C GLU A 192 -1.94 -15.55 -17.46
N GLU A 193 -1.51 -16.78 -17.70
CA GLU A 193 -1.95 -17.56 -18.86
C GLU A 193 -3.48 -17.74 -18.87
N ILE A 194 -4.08 -18.02 -17.71
CA ILE A 194 -5.54 -18.09 -17.58
C ILE A 194 -6.19 -16.76 -17.97
N VAL A 195 -5.70 -15.65 -17.45
CA VAL A 195 -6.25 -14.32 -17.77
C VAL A 195 -6.08 -14.02 -19.26
N SER A 196 -4.88 -14.13 -19.79
CA SER A 196 -4.56 -13.73 -21.17
C SER A 196 -5.20 -14.63 -22.23
N SER A 197 -5.20 -15.97 -22.00
CA SER A 197 -5.61 -16.92 -23.02
C SER A 197 -7.07 -17.38 -22.92
N ILE A 198 -7.69 -17.25 -21.73
CA ILE A 198 -9.05 -17.74 -21.50
C ILE A 198 -10.00 -16.58 -21.20
N LEU A 199 -9.69 -15.78 -20.17
CA LEU A 199 -10.64 -14.78 -19.68
C LEU A 199 -10.71 -13.54 -20.58
N LEU A 200 -9.58 -12.98 -21.03
CA LEU A 200 -9.57 -11.81 -21.90
C LEU A 200 -10.24 -12.05 -23.25
N PRO A 201 -9.95 -13.13 -23.97
CA PRO A 201 -10.64 -13.43 -25.25
C PRO A 201 -12.14 -13.62 -25.10
N GLU A 202 -12.60 -14.13 -23.94
CA GLU A 202 -14.00 -14.33 -23.65
C GLU A 202 -14.72 -13.07 -23.19
N ARG A 203 -14.00 -12.01 -22.82
CA ARG A 203 -14.55 -10.70 -22.43
C ARG A 203 -15.10 -9.96 -23.65
N LYS A 204 -16.07 -10.53 -24.35
CA LYS A 204 -16.81 -9.80 -25.40
C LYS A 204 -17.88 -8.92 -24.79
N ILE A 205 -18.01 -7.71 -25.31
CA ILE A 205 -19.04 -6.75 -24.91
C ILE A 205 -20.43 -7.31 -25.31
N PRO A 206 -21.46 -7.09 -24.48
CA PRO A 206 -21.55 -6.38 -23.24
C PRO A 206 -21.39 -7.30 -22.03
N ASN A 207 -20.27 -7.32 -21.46
CA ASN A 207 -19.98 -7.84 -20.19
C ASN A 207 -19.89 -9.17 -19.80
N LYS A 208 -18.88 -9.42 -19.13
CA LYS A 208 -18.78 -10.71 -18.56
C LYS A 208 -18.25 -10.61 -17.17
N ASN A 209 -19.16 -10.81 -16.27
CA ASN A 209 -18.94 -10.97 -14.87
C ASN A 209 -18.08 -12.20 -14.60
N VAL A 210 -16.79 -12.08 -14.94
CA VAL A 210 -15.78 -13.06 -14.54
C VAL A 210 -14.91 -12.43 -13.47
N ILE A 211 -14.56 -13.18 -12.47
CA ILE A 211 -13.53 -12.78 -11.52
C ILE A 211 -12.18 -13.18 -12.08
N ASP A 212 -11.16 -12.39 -11.74
CA ASP A 212 -9.78 -12.81 -11.97
C ASP A 212 -9.48 -14.07 -11.13
N PRO A 213 -8.50 -14.91 -11.56
CA PRO A 213 -8.20 -16.15 -10.87
C PRO A 213 -7.82 -15.89 -9.41
N VAL A 214 -8.37 -16.71 -8.50
CA VAL A 214 -7.98 -16.73 -7.11
C VAL A 214 -7.23 -18.02 -6.82
N THR A 215 -6.03 -17.88 -6.28
CA THR A 215 -5.12 -18.98 -6.03
C THR A 215 -5.09 -19.33 -4.55
N PHE A 216 -5.23 -20.60 -4.24
CA PHE A 216 -5.17 -21.17 -2.89
C PHE A 216 -3.99 -22.10 -2.82
N ILE A 217 -3.04 -21.90 -1.92
CA ILE A 217 -1.87 -22.76 -1.77
C ILE A 217 -1.65 -23.16 -0.32
N LYS A 218 -1.23 -24.41 -0.15
CA LYS A 218 -0.77 -24.92 1.14
C LYS A 218 0.35 -25.92 0.88
N ASP A 219 1.49 -25.66 1.50
CA ASP A 219 2.71 -26.44 1.30
C ASP A 219 3.08 -26.52 -0.21
N ASN A 220 3.13 -27.72 -0.76
CA ASN A 220 3.47 -27.98 -2.16
C ASN A 220 2.26 -28.23 -3.08
N THR A 221 1.05 -27.93 -2.62
CA THR A 221 -0.19 -28.16 -3.37
C THR A 221 -1.06 -26.91 -3.39
N GLY A 222 -1.89 -26.78 -4.40
CA GLY A 222 -2.81 -25.65 -4.49
C GLY A 222 -3.87 -25.79 -5.56
N TYR A 223 -4.71 -24.78 -5.64
CA TYR A 223 -5.82 -24.68 -6.57
C TYR A 223 -5.92 -23.27 -7.12
N ILE A 224 -6.15 -23.12 -8.41
CA ILE A 224 -6.46 -21.86 -9.06
C ILE A 224 -7.92 -21.94 -9.52
N LEU A 225 -8.76 -21.08 -8.94
CA LEU A 225 -10.20 -21.07 -9.19
C LEU A 225 -10.58 -19.87 -10.04
N PHE A 226 -11.35 -20.11 -11.09
CA PHE A 226 -11.91 -19.04 -11.92
C PHE A 226 -13.22 -19.50 -12.56
N LYS A 227 -13.98 -18.53 -13.10
CA LYS A 227 -15.23 -18.79 -13.79
C LYS A 227 -15.17 -18.21 -15.20
N LYS A 228 -15.58 -18.98 -16.20
CA LYS A 228 -15.73 -18.51 -17.56
C LYS A 228 -16.99 -17.67 -17.73
N SER A 229 -17.02 -16.89 -18.79
CA SER A 229 -18.12 -15.99 -19.09
C SER A 229 -19.46 -16.66 -19.35
N ASP A 230 -19.45 -17.92 -19.74
CA ASP A 230 -20.64 -18.73 -19.94
C ASP A 230 -21.22 -19.34 -18.63
N GLY A 231 -20.54 -19.06 -17.49
CA GLY A 231 -20.90 -19.59 -16.19
C GLY A 231 -20.16 -20.87 -15.80
N THR A 232 -19.28 -21.41 -16.67
CA THR A 232 -18.50 -22.60 -16.37
C THR A 232 -17.51 -22.34 -15.24
N ASN A 233 -17.59 -23.12 -14.18
CA ASN A 233 -16.64 -23.16 -13.09
C ASN A 233 -15.41 -23.96 -13.49
N VAL A 234 -14.24 -23.44 -13.21
CA VAL A 234 -12.97 -24.07 -13.52
C VAL A 234 -12.08 -24.14 -12.28
N ASN A 235 -11.41 -25.26 -12.13
CA ASN A 235 -10.44 -25.51 -11.08
C ASN A 235 -9.19 -26.15 -11.69
N TYR A 236 -8.05 -25.45 -11.57
CA TYR A 236 -6.74 -26.03 -11.85
C TYR A 236 -6.10 -26.45 -10.54
N LYS A 237 -5.75 -27.74 -10.41
CA LYS A 237 -4.91 -28.22 -9.32
C LYS A 237 -3.46 -28.03 -9.70
N VAL A 238 -2.70 -27.41 -8.79
CA VAL A 238 -1.27 -27.13 -8.98
C VAL A 238 -0.43 -27.83 -7.92
N GLN A 239 0.78 -28.19 -8.30
CA GLN A 239 1.74 -28.81 -7.39
C GLN A 239 3.13 -28.21 -7.62
N LYS A 240 3.89 -28.01 -6.54
CA LYS A 240 5.29 -27.58 -6.62
C LYS A 240 6.18 -28.81 -6.86
N LYS A 241 6.93 -28.81 -7.96
CA LYS A 241 7.93 -29.83 -8.30
C LYS A 241 9.22 -29.14 -8.72
N ASP A 242 10.34 -29.59 -8.18
CA ASP A 242 11.67 -29.06 -8.50
C ASP A 242 11.74 -27.52 -8.42
N GLY A 243 11.08 -26.94 -7.39
CA GLY A 243 11.02 -25.50 -7.17
C GLY A 243 9.99 -24.75 -8.01
N ASN A 244 9.34 -25.39 -9.00
CA ASN A 244 8.36 -24.75 -9.88
C ASN A 244 6.94 -25.27 -9.64
N TRP A 245 5.97 -24.38 -9.75
CA TRP A 245 4.55 -24.77 -9.76
C TRP A 245 4.15 -25.24 -11.15
N ILE A 246 3.47 -26.36 -11.21
CA ILE A 246 2.94 -26.95 -12.44
C ILE A 246 1.46 -27.31 -12.27
N VAL A 247 0.69 -27.25 -13.35
CA VAL A 247 -0.69 -27.75 -13.39
C VAL A 247 -0.69 -29.25 -13.49
N THR A 248 -1.34 -29.92 -12.55
CA THR A 248 -1.48 -31.39 -12.55
C THR A 248 -2.84 -31.87 -13.05
N GLU A 249 -3.88 -31.03 -12.81
CA GLU A 249 -5.25 -31.38 -13.24
C GLU A 249 -5.99 -30.09 -13.66
N LYS A 250 -6.84 -30.22 -14.69
CA LYS A 250 -7.74 -29.13 -15.14
C LYS A 250 -9.16 -29.67 -15.13
N ASN A 251 -10.01 -29.14 -14.26
CA ASN A 251 -11.39 -29.59 -14.13
C ASN A 251 -12.35 -28.45 -14.46
N SER A 252 -13.44 -28.77 -15.13
CA SER A 252 -14.51 -27.82 -15.43
C SER A 252 -15.88 -28.41 -15.18
N LYS A 253 -16.81 -27.61 -14.67
CA LYS A 253 -18.21 -27.99 -14.46
C LYS A 253 -19.11 -26.80 -14.74
N GLN A 254 -20.32 -27.07 -15.23
CA GLN A 254 -21.31 -26.03 -15.35
C GLN A 254 -21.65 -25.47 -13.96
N GLY A 255 -21.51 -24.17 -13.79
CA GLY A 255 -21.88 -23.43 -12.61
C GLY A 255 -23.09 -22.52 -12.84
N LYS A 256 -23.38 -21.67 -11.85
CA LYS A 256 -24.43 -20.67 -12.00
C LYS A 256 -23.98 -19.60 -13.00
N LYS A 257 -24.87 -19.18 -13.88
CA LYS A 257 -24.64 -18.03 -14.74
C LYS A 257 -24.58 -16.78 -13.85
N MET A 258 -23.57 -15.95 -14.08
CA MET A 258 -23.39 -14.75 -13.27
C MET A 258 -24.41 -13.66 -13.64
N ASP A 259 -24.79 -12.85 -12.67
CA ASP A 259 -25.67 -11.70 -12.89
C ASP A 259 -24.86 -10.56 -13.57
N TYR A 260 -25.51 -9.87 -14.52
CA TYR A 260 -24.89 -8.80 -15.30
C TYR A 260 -24.74 -7.46 -14.55
N LYS A 261 -25.10 -7.40 -13.29
CA LYS A 261 -25.09 -6.13 -12.55
C LYS A 261 -23.73 -5.66 -12.07
N ILE A 262 -22.73 -6.54 -12.09
CA ILE A 262 -21.40 -6.26 -11.51
C ILE A 262 -20.32 -7.01 -12.32
N PRO A 263 -19.12 -6.46 -12.47
CA PRO A 263 -18.58 -5.13 -12.21
C PRO A 263 -18.46 -4.31 -13.50
N TRP A 264 -19.02 -3.16 -13.45
CA TRP A 264 -19.05 -2.19 -14.56
C TRP A 264 -17.67 -1.55 -14.87
N TYR A 265 -16.69 -1.51 -13.97
CA TYR A 265 -15.36 -0.92 -14.24
C TYR A 265 -14.62 -1.66 -15.37
N VAL A 266 -14.91 -2.92 -15.58
CA VAL A 266 -14.49 -3.65 -16.78
C VAL A 266 -15.12 -3.05 -18.06
N TRP A 267 -16.25 -2.35 -17.94
CA TRP A 267 -16.95 -1.73 -19.03
C TRP A 267 -16.35 -0.45 -19.56
N LYS A 268 -15.84 0.43 -18.67
CA LYS A 268 -15.24 1.70 -19.09
C LYS A 268 -14.00 1.53 -19.97
N LYS A 269 -13.28 0.43 -19.78
CA LYS A 269 -12.10 0.11 -20.60
C LYS A 269 -12.42 -0.42 -21.99
N ILE A 270 -13.70 -0.67 -22.28
CA ILE A 270 -14.13 -1.34 -23.52
C ILE A 270 -15.14 -0.48 -24.31
N LYS A 271 -15.42 0.76 -23.92
CA LYS A 271 -16.13 1.65 -24.84
C LYS A 271 -15.19 1.91 -26.03
N PRO A 272 -15.59 1.55 -27.27
CA PRO A 272 -14.91 2.11 -28.42
C PRO A 272 -14.96 3.63 -28.28
N THR A 273 -13.84 4.28 -28.36
CA THR A 273 -13.81 5.72 -28.67
C THR A 273 -14.54 5.86 -30.00
N ASP A 274 -15.74 6.47 -29.95
CA ASP A 274 -16.41 6.95 -31.16
C ASP A 274 -15.49 7.87 -31.97
#